data_c4d62c418b360ac8d51c6674f56184a6
#
_entry.id   c4d62c418b360ac8d51c6674f56184a6
#
_cell.length_a   1.000
_cell.length_b   1.000
_cell.length_c   1.000
_cell.angle_alpha   90.00
_cell.angle_beta   90.00
_cell.angle_gamma   90.00
#
_symmetry.space_group_name_H-M   'P 1'
#
loop_
_entity.id
_entity.type
_entity.pdbx_description
1 polymer ?
#
loop_
_entity_poly.entity_id
_entity_poly.type
_entity_poly.pdbx_seq_one_letter_code
_entity_poly.pdbx_strand_id
1 'polypeptide(L)'
;MKQKINGKDAYFTTSGREINKDQPTIVFVHGSGLTHVSWVLQTRYFAFHGYNTIAVDLPGHGDSEGPPLESIEEMADWISDLLDTLNIKKTSFVGHSQGCLIGLEFAHRHSDKLELLALINGSLSMKMNPELLSLALNKDSKAVDLMIDWVHGPLGQVGGHPVQGLSHLGMGNQLVSSNNNGALGADFDACDKYTNGENAAKSVTVPTLCIM
;
A
#
# COMPACT_ATOMS: atom_id res chain seq x y z
N MET A 1 -10.50 -6.85 -10.01
CA MET A 1 -11.95 -7.02 -9.68
C MET A 1 -12.44 -5.70 -9.10
N LYS A 2 -13.76 -5.44 -9.17
CA LYS A 2 -14.35 -4.24 -8.55
C LYS A 2 -15.44 -4.65 -7.57
N GLN A 3 -15.51 -3.98 -6.43
CA GLN A 3 -16.55 -4.12 -5.41
C GLN A 3 -16.98 -2.74 -4.93
N LYS A 4 -18.22 -2.62 -4.46
CA LYS A 4 -18.69 -1.38 -3.84
C LYS A 4 -18.38 -1.39 -2.34
N ILE A 5 -17.60 -0.39 -1.90
CA ILE A 5 -17.34 -0.14 -0.49
C ILE A 5 -17.82 1.28 -0.21
N ASN A 6 -18.72 1.41 0.75
CA ASN A 6 -19.32 2.71 1.12
C ASN A 6 -19.87 3.48 -0.10
N GLY A 7 -20.45 2.73 -1.08
CA GLY A 7 -21.05 3.28 -2.29
C GLY A 7 -20.09 3.63 -3.44
N LYS A 8 -18.78 3.49 -3.26
CA LYS A 8 -17.74 3.77 -4.26
C LYS A 8 -17.10 2.48 -4.79
N ASP A 9 -16.63 2.51 -6.03
CA ASP A 9 -15.93 1.39 -6.64
C ASP A 9 -14.54 1.25 -6.04
N ALA A 10 -14.28 0.11 -5.39
CA ALA A 10 -12.98 -0.32 -4.92
C ALA A 10 -12.40 -1.34 -5.88
N TYR A 11 -11.20 -1.10 -6.38
CA TYR A 11 -10.47 -2.04 -7.24
C TYR A 11 -9.43 -2.82 -6.44
N PHE A 12 -9.31 -4.09 -6.75
CA PHE A 12 -8.23 -4.97 -6.29
C PHE A 12 -7.98 -6.08 -7.29
N THR A 13 -6.75 -6.59 -7.31
CA THR A 13 -6.41 -7.75 -8.13
C THR A 13 -6.29 -9.01 -7.26
N THR A 14 -6.74 -10.13 -7.82
CA THR A 14 -6.61 -11.48 -7.23
C THR A 14 -5.69 -12.36 -8.07
N SER A 15 -4.82 -11.75 -8.89
CA SER A 15 -3.97 -12.45 -9.86
C SER A 15 -4.77 -13.33 -10.86
N GLY A 16 -5.99 -12.89 -11.18
CA GLY A 16 -6.88 -13.58 -12.11
C GLY A 16 -7.56 -14.84 -11.58
N ARG A 17 -7.52 -15.07 -10.25
CA ARG A 17 -8.20 -16.21 -9.60
C ARG A 17 -9.44 -15.75 -8.83
N GLU A 18 -10.43 -16.61 -8.76
CA GLU A 18 -11.57 -16.42 -7.84
C GLU A 18 -11.11 -16.65 -6.40
N ILE A 19 -11.73 -15.92 -5.46
CA ILE A 19 -11.49 -16.11 -4.03
C ILE A 19 -12.09 -17.44 -3.59
N ASN A 20 -11.25 -18.31 -3.05
CA ASN A 20 -11.65 -19.61 -2.52
C ASN A 20 -11.69 -19.53 -0.98
N LYS A 21 -12.85 -19.83 -0.39
CA LYS A 21 -13.09 -19.73 1.06
C LYS A 21 -12.24 -20.71 1.90
N ASP A 22 -11.73 -21.76 1.27
CA ASP A 22 -10.91 -22.79 1.93
C ASP A 22 -9.41 -22.47 1.89
N GLN A 23 -9.03 -21.36 1.27
CA GLN A 23 -7.64 -20.93 1.17
C GLN A 23 -7.36 -19.73 2.07
N PRO A 24 -6.16 -19.66 2.70
CA PRO A 24 -5.76 -18.51 3.46
C PRO A 24 -5.63 -17.28 2.54
N THR A 25 -5.93 -16.11 3.08
CA THR A 25 -5.95 -14.85 2.33
C THR A 25 -4.79 -13.95 2.74
N ILE A 26 -4.15 -13.34 1.75
CA ILE A 26 -3.13 -12.30 1.94
C ILE A 26 -3.63 -11.01 1.28
N VAL A 27 -3.70 -9.94 2.06
CA VAL A 27 -3.93 -8.59 1.55
C VAL A 27 -2.61 -7.84 1.42
N PHE A 28 -2.40 -7.21 0.26
CA PHE A 28 -1.20 -6.43 -0.07
C PHE A 28 -1.59 -4.97 -0.21
N VAL A 29 -0.96 -4.10 0.59
CA VAL A 29 -1.23 -2.67 0.63
C VAL A 29 0.01 -1.90 0.20
N HIS A 30 -0.16 -1.08 -0.83
CA HIS A 30 0.92 -0.31 -1.46
C HIS A 30 1.40 0.86 -0.60
N GLY A 31 2.52 1.46 -0.97
CA GLY A 31 3.03 2.71 -0.40
C GLY A 31 2.44 3.95 -1.06
N SER A 32 2.81 5.13 -0.54
CA SER A 32 2.31 6.42 -1.00
C SER A 32 2.45 6.61 -2.52
N GLY A 33 1.37 7.02 -3.16
CA GLY A 33 1.31 7.29 -4.59
C GLY A 33 1.45 6.06 -5.48
N LEU A 34 1.46 4.85 -4.93
CA LEU A 34 1.56 3.60 -5.69
C LEU A 34 0.17 2.98 -5.96
N THR A 35 0.15 1.77 -6.51
CA THR A 35 -1.07 1.00 -6.82
C THR A 35 -0.81 -0.49 -6.61
N HIS A 36 -1.83 -1.32 -6.82
CA HIS A 36 -1.73 -2.78 -6.83
C HIS A 36 -0.60 -3.33 -7.73
N VAL A 37 -0.19 -2.57 -8.74
CA VAL A 37 0.87 -2.98 -9.68
C VAL A 37 2.20 -3.23 -8.96
N SER A 38 2.46 -2.56 -7.83
CA SER A 38 3.64 -2.80 -7.00
C SER A 38 3.78 -4.25 -6.53
N TRP A 39 2.68 -5.00 -6.50
CA TRP A 39 2.58 -6.34 -5.94
C TRP A 39 2.41 -7.45 -6.98
N VAL A 40 2.52 -7.15 -8.28
CA VAL A 40 2.21 -8.09 -9.36
C VAL A 40 3.00 -9.40 -9.27
N LEU A 41 4.26 -9.35 -8.87
CA LEU A 41 5.11 -10.54 -8.75
C LEU A 41 4.76 -11.38 -7.52
N GLN A 42 4.56 -10.72 -6.38
CA GLN A 42 4.22 -11.35 -5.11
C GLN A 42 2.83 -12.00 -5.18
N THR A 43 1.84 -11.27 -5.68
CA THR A 43 0.48 -11.82 -5.78
C THR A 43 0.42 -13.03 -6.70
N ARG A 44 1.15 -13.01 -7.83
CA ARG A 44 1.23 -14.20 -8.72
C ARG A 44 1.90 -15.38 -8.04
N TYR A 45 2.98 -15.14 -7.31
CA TYR A 45 3.69 -16.19 -6.57
C TYR A 45 2.78 -16.86 -5.53
N PHE A 46 2.17 -16.07 -4.64
CA PHE A 46 1.33 -16.60 -3.59
C PHE A 46 0.04 -17.24 -4.12
N ALA A 47 -0.57 -16.67 -5.16
CA ALA A 47 -1.73 -17.27 -5.83
C ALA A 47 -1.39 -18.64 -6.43
N PHE A 48 -0.20 -18.80 -7.00
CA PHE A 48 0.29 -20.09 -7.50
C PHE A 48 0.47 -21.12 -6.36
N HIS A 49 0.85 -20.66 -5.15
CA HIS A 49 1.06 -21.51 -3.98
C HIS A 49 -0.18 -21.72 -3.12
N GLY A 50 -1.37 -21.44 -3.63
CA GLY A 50 -2.62 -21.81 -2.97
C GLY A 50 -3.17 -20.78 -1.97
N TYR A 51 -2.77 -19.52 -2.10
CA TYR A 51 -3.33 -18.42 -1.31
C TYR A 51 -4.33 -17.60 -2.12
N ASN A 52 -5.38 -17.09 -1.49
CA ASN A 52 -6.08 -15.94 -2.02
C ASN A 52 -5.17 -14.72 -1.89
N THR A 53 -5.02 -13.96 -2.95
CA THR A 53 -4.24 -12.73 -2.94
C THR A 53 -5.14 -11.55 -3.27
N ILE A 54 -5.05 -10.48 -2.49
CA ILE A 54 -5.81 -9.25 -2.70
C ILE A 54 -4.79 -8.11 -2.67
N ALA A 55 -4.39 -7.60 -3.82
CA ALA A 55 -3.63 -6.35 -3.87
C ALA A 55 -4.58 -5.22 -4.23
N VAL A 56 -4.70 -4.26 -3.33
CA VAL A 56 -5.67 -3.18 -3.43
C VAL A 56 -5.12 -1.97 -4.16
N ASP A 57 -6.01 -1.21 -4.79
CA ASP A 57 -5.84 0.23 -5.00
C ASP A 57 -6.63 0.93 -3.89
N LEU A 58 -5.96 1.70 -3.05
CA LEU A 58 -6.63 2.52 -2.03
C LEU A 58 -7.60 3.52 -2.70
N PRO A 59 -8.62 4.02 -2.00
CA PRO A 59 -9.50 5.05 -2.55
C PRO A 59 -8.72 6.20 -3.19
N GLY A 60 -9.11 6.59 -4.40
CA GLY A 60 -8.42 7.64 -5.16
C GLY A 60 -7.13 7.22 -5.85
N HIS A 61 -6.77 5.93 -5.79
CA HIS A 61 -5.59 5.36 -6.46
C HIS A 61 -6.00 4.41 -7.59
N GLY A 62 -5.16 4.34 -8.62
CA GLY A 62 -5.33 3.39 -9.73
C GLY A 62 -6.74 3.37 -10.28
N ASP A 63 -7.36 2.21 -10.23
CA ASP A 63 -8.72 1.94 -10.72
C ASP A 63 -9.81 2.08 -9.62
N SER A 64 -9.45 2.45 -8.39
CA SER A 64 -10.38 2.72 -7.29
C SER A 64 -10.94 4.13 -7.38
N GLU A 65 -12.25 4.25 -7.14
CA GLU A 65 -12.94 5.53 -7.09
C GLU A 65 -12.50 6.35 -5.86
N GLY A 66 -12.31 7.66 -6.03
CA GLY A 66 -11.82 8.56 -5.00
C GLY A 66 -12.89 9.38 -4.31
N PRO A 67 -12.53 10.37 -3.51
CA PRO A 67 -11.17 10.91 -3.34
C PRO A 67 -10.27 10.00 -2.50
N PRO A 68 -8.94 10.27 -2.44
CA PRO A 68 -8.03 9.64 -1.48
C PRO A 68 -8.50 9.84 -0.05
N LEU A 69 -8.19 8.89 0.82
CA LEU A 69 -8.46 8.99 2.26
C LEU A 69 -7.44 9.92 2.92
N GLU A 70 -7.84 10.58 4.00
CA GLU A 70 -7.07 11.67 4.61
C GLU A 70 -6.24 11.23 5.82
N SER A 71 -6.43 10.00 6.31
CA SER A 71 -5.71 9.47 7.48
C SER A 71 -5.38 7.99 7.34
N ILE A 72 -4.32 7.56 8.06
CA ILE A 72 -3.91 6.15 8.14
C ILE A 72 -5.02 5.30 8.80
N GLU A 73 -5.72 5.88 9.76
CA GLU A 73 -6.82 5.25 10.47
C GLU A 73 -7.99 4.92 9.52
N GLU A 74 -8.38 5.88 8.67
CA GLU A 74 -9.43 5.65 7.66
C GLU A 74 -9.00 4.60 6.62
N MET A 75 -7.73 4.57 6.24
CA MET A 75 -7.20 3.56 5.32
C MET A 75 -7.26 2.17 5.95
N ALA A 76 -6.93 2.03 7.23
CA ALA A 76 -7.03 0.76 7.96
C ALA A 76 -8.49 0.29 8.08
N ASP A 77 -9.41 1.19 8.40
CA ASP A 77 -10.85 0.90 8.46
C ASP A 77 -11.39 0.49 7.09
N TRP A 78 -10.96 1.16 6.02
CA TRP A 78 -11.37 0.82 4.66
C TRP A 78 -10.90 -0.60 4.24
N ILE A 79 -9.70 -1.02 4.62
CA ILE A 79 -9.25 -2.40 4.40
C ILE A 79 -10.15 -3.39 5.16
N SER A 80 -10.55 -3.06 6.38
CA SER A 80 -11.49 -3.88 7.16
C SER A 80 -12.85 -4.01 6.46
N ASP A 81 -13.40 -2.90 5.94
CA ASP A 81 -14.66 -2.87 5.19
C ASP A 81 -14.58 -3.71 3.90
N LEU A 82 -13.44 -3.66 3.20
CA LEU A 82 -13.19 -4.50 2.02
C LEU A 82 -13.23 -5.98 2.39
N LEU A 83 -12.56 -6.40 3.46
CA LEU A 83 -12.55 -7.79 3.91
C LEU A 83 -13.95 -8.26 4.30
N ASP A 84 -14.74 -7.43 4.98
CA ASP A 84 -16.13 -7.72 5.34
C ASP A 84 -17.01 -7.90 4.08
N THR A 85 -16.86 -7.00 3.10
CA THR A 85 -17.57 -7.07 1.82
C THR A 85 -17.26 -8.35 1.06
N LEU A 86 -16.03 -8.84 1.16
CA LEU A 86 -15.57 -10.09 0.55
C LEU A 86 -15.86 -11.33 1.41
N ASN A 87 -16.46 -11.17 2.60
CA ASN A 87 -16.70 -12.22 3.59
C ASN A 87 -15.40 -12.93 4.03
N ILE A 88 -14.29 -12.19 4.13
CA ILE A 88 -12.99 -12.69 4.60
C ILE A 88 -12.86 -12.36 6.07
N LYS A 89 -12.85 -13.40 6.91
CA LYS A 89 -12.80 -13.24 8.37
C LYS A 89 -11.40 -13.03 8.92
N LYS A 90 -10.40 -13.60 8.25
CA LYS A 90 -9.00 -13.58 8.67
C LYS A 90 -8.08 -13.36 7.47
N THR A 91 -7.03 -12.59 7.66
CA THR A 91 -6.05 -12.31 6.62
C THR A 91 -4.63 -12.18 7.18
N SER A 92 -3.65 -12.52 6.35
CA SER A 92 -2.30 -12.03 6.49
C SER A 92 -2.20 -10.66 5.83
N PHE A 93 -1.63 -9.66 6.50
CA PHE A 93 -1.49 -8.30 5.99
C PHE A 93 -0.04 -8.05 5.57
N VAL A 94 0.19 -7.58 4.36
CA VAL A 94 1.50 -7.20 3.84
C VAL A 94 1.46 -5.73 3.44
N GLY A 95 2.23 -4.89 4.12
CA GLY A 95 2.31 -3.46 3.85
C GLY A 95 3.71 -3.02 3.42
N HIS A 96 3.78 -2.08 2.47
CA HIS A 96 5.01 -1.45 2.05
C HIS A 96 4.97 0.05 2.35
N SER A 97 6.03 0.61 2.94
CA SER A 97 6.13 2.05 3.23
C SER A 97 4.90 2.55 4.02
N GLN A 98 4.08 3.48 3.49
CA GLN A 98 2.80 3.88 4.08
C GLN A 98 1.91 2.69 4.46
N GLY A 99 1.90 1.64 3.63
CA GLY A 99 1.18 0.40 3.92
C GLY A 99 1.61 -0.27 5.23
N CYS A 100 2.82 0.03 5.74
CA CYS A 100 3.25 -0.43 7.07
C CYS A 100 2.51 0.32 8.19
N LEU A 101 2.33 1.63 8.06
CA LEU A 101 1.53 2.41 9.03
C LEU A 101 0.09 1.92 9.04
N ILE A 102 -0.48 1.69 7.85
CA ILE A 102 -1.83 1.12 7.71
C ILE A 102 -1.92 -0.26 8.34
N GLY A 103 -0.91 -1.13 8.15
CA GLY A 103 -0.85 -2.47 8.73
C GLY A 103 -0.75 -2.46 10.25
N LEU A 104 0.02 -1.54 10.84
CA LEU A 104 0.10 -1.34 12.28
C LEU A 104 -1.24 -0.84 12.84
N GLU A 105 -1.86 0.12 12.19
CA GLU A 105 -3.15 0.66 12.61
C GLU A 105 -4.27 -0.39 12.44
N PHE A 106 -4.22 -1.20 11.37
CA PHE A 106 -5.10 -2.34 11.18
C PHE A 106 -4.96 -3.38 12.31
N ALA A 107 -3.72 -3.71 12.70
CA ALA A 107 -3.47 -4.59 13.83
C ALA A 107 -4.01 -4.03 15.15
N HIS A 108 -3.95 -2.72 15.33
CA HIS A 108 -4.46 -2.03 16.52
C HIS A 108 -6.00 -2.04 16.58
N ARG A 109 -6.68 -1.75 15.47
CA ARG A 109 -8.13 -1.54 15.41
C ARG A 109 -8.93 -2.79 15.07
N HIS A 110 -8.33 -3.71 14.28
CA HIS A 110 -8.98 -4.88 13.69
C HIS A 110 -8.18 -6.17 13.92
N SER A 111 -7.60 -6.33 15.12
CA SER A 111 -6.77 -7.48 15.49
C SER A 111 -7.49 -8.82 15.35
N ASP A 112 -8.81 -8.82 15.48
CA ASP A 112 -9.66 -10.00 15.29
C ASP A 112 -9.64 -10.52 13.85
N LYS A 113 -9.30 -9.68 12.85
CA LYS A 113 -9.19 -10.05 11.43
C LYS A 113 -7.76 -10.37 10.98
N LEU A 114 -6.76 -10.17 11.84
CA LEU A 114 -5.36 -10.34 11.49
C LEU A 114 -4.80 -11.68 11.98
N GLU A 115 -4.07 -12.39 11.11
CA GLU A 115 -3.35 -13.63 11.44
C GLU A 115 -1.83 -13.43 11.42
N LEU A 116 -1.31 -12.72 10.44
CA LEU A 116 0.11 -12.46 10.24
C LEU A 116 0.28 -11.01 9.75
N LEU A 117 1.39 -10.38 10.12
CA LEU A 117 1.75 -9.04 9.67
C LEU A 117 3.13 -9.04 9.02
N ALA A 118 3.25 -8.50 7.82
CA ALA A 118 4.54 -8.27 7.17
C ALA A 118 4.70 -6.79 6.82
N LEU A 119 5.76 -6.18 7.31
CA LEU A 119 6.09 -4.76 7.16
C LEU A 119 7.36 -4.62 6.34
N ILE A 120 7.28 -3.97 5.19
CA ILE A 120 8.39 -3.83 4.23
C ILE A 120 8.77 -2.37 4.10
N ASN A 121 10.02 -2.04 4.43
CA ASN A 121 10.57 -0.67 4.40
C ASN A 121 9.66 0.33 5.12
N GLY A 122 9.25 -0.01 6.34
CA GLY A 122 8.35 0.79 7.15
C GLY A 122 9.04 1.45 8.34
N SER A 123 8.28 2.32 9.00
CA SER A 123 8.66 2.98 10.26
C SER A 123 7.41 3.14 11.12
N LEU A 124 7.58 3.43 12.41
CA LEU A 124 6.46 3.77 13.30
C LEU A 124 5.95 5.21 13.10
N SER A 125 6.72 6.04 12.41
CA SER A 125 6.39 7.43 12.08
C SER A 125 7.10 7.80 10.78
N MET A 126 6.41 8.51 9.90
CA MET A 126 6.95 8.94 8.58
C MET A 126 6.76 10.44 8.41
N LYS A 127 7.63 11.22 9.05
CA LYS A 127 7.65 12.67 8.83
C LYS A 127 8.16 12.99 7.44
N MET A 128 7.39 13.76 6.69
CA MET A 128 7.73 14.15 5.33
C MET A 128 8.68 15.34 5.31
N ASN A 129 9.58 15.35 4.33
CA ASN A 129 10.33 16.56 4.03
C ASN A 129 9.35 17.68 3.64
N PRO A 130 9.43 18.90 4.24
CA PRO A 130 8.45 19.96 3.99
C PRO A 130 8.37 20.41 2.53
N GLU A 131 9.48 20.42 1.79
CA GLU A 131 9.51 20.77 0.38
C GLU A 131 8.77 19.70 -0.45
N LEU A 132 9.10 18.42 -0.23
CA LEU A 132 8.45 17.32 -0.93
C LEU A 132 6.94 17.29 -0.66
N LEU A 133 6.54 17.47 0.61
CA LEU A 133 5.12 17.53 0.99
C LEU A 133 4.42 18.70 0.29
N SER A 134 5.03 19.88 0.29
CA SER A 134 4.46 21.07 -0.38
C SER A 134 4.29 20.85 -1.89
N LEU A 135 5.29 20.29 -2.56
CA LEU A 135 5.20 19.97 -3.99
C LEU A 135 4.08 18.95 -4.27
N ALA A 136 3.99 17.90 -3.47
CA ALA A 136 2.97 16.85 -3.66
C ALA A 136 1.54 17.38 -3.43
N LEU A 137 1.33 18.20 -2.40
CA LEU A 137 0.04 18.84 -2.12
C LEU A 137 -0.38 19.81 -3.23
N ASN A 138 0.58 20.51 -3.83
CA ASN A 138 0.35 21.40 -4.98
C ASN A 138 0.26 20.65 -6.32
N LYS A 139 0.38 19.32 -6.30
CA LYS A 139 0.33 18.46 -7.49
C LYS A 139 1.44 18.79 -8.52
N ASP A 140 2.57 19.27 -8.05
CA ASP A 140 3.74 19.55 -8.89
C ASP A 140 4.42 18.21 -9.25
N SER A 141 4.66 17.98 -10.54
CA SER A 141 5.32 16.77 -11.04
C SER A 141 6.72 16.55 -10.45
N LYS A 142 7.39 17.61 -10.01
CA LYS A 142 8.68 17.52 -9.33
C LYS A 142 8.61 16.70 -8.03
N ALA A 143 7.44 16.60 -7.40
CA ALA A 143 7.28 15.75 -6.23
C ALA A 143 7.57 14.29 -6.56
N VAL A 144 7.14 13.82 -7.74
CA VAL A 144 7.37 12.45 -8.20
C VAL A 144 8.86 12.24 -8.45
N ASP A 145 9.50 13.15 -9.15
CA ASP A 145 10.93 13.05 -9.48
C ASP A 145 11.79 13.01 -8.20
N LEU A 146 11.53 13.91 -7.24
CA LEU A 146 12.23 13.93 -5.95
C LEU A 146 11.98 12.65 -5.13
N MET A 147 10.74 12.18 -5.09
CA MET A 147 10.42 10.93 -4.39
C MET A 147 11.20 9.77 -5.01
N ILE A 148 11.20 9.63 -6.33
CA ILE A 148 11.87 8.54 -7.02
C ILE A 148 13.38 8.60 -6.82
N ASP A 149 13.98 9.78 -6.85
CA ASP A 149 15.40 9.95 -6.57
C ASP A 149 15.77 9.53 -5.13
N TRP A 150 14.92 9.83 -4.16
CA TRP A 150 15.24 9.55 -2.75
C TRP A 150 14.98 8.10 -2.34
N VAL A 151 13.98 7.43 -2.94
CA VAL A 151 13.67 6.02 -2.62
C VAL A 151 14.58 5.03 -3.32
N HIS A 152 15.34 5.46 -4.32
CA HIS A 152 16.31 4.62 -5.02
C HIS A 152 17.73 4.91 -4.55
N GLY A 153 18.40 3.89 -4.02
CA GLY A 153 19.82 4.01 -3.68
C GLY A 153 20.72 4.21 -4.92
N PRO A 154 22.02 4.53 -4.71
CA PRO A 154 22.95 4.84 -5.79
C PRO A 154 23.02 3.80 -6.91
N LEU A 155 22.88 2.51 -6.58
CA LEU A 155 22.88 1.43 -7.58
C LEU A 155 21.64 1.44 -8.46
N GLY A 156 20.49 1.85 -7.94
CA GLY A 156 19.26 2.02 -8.73
C GLY A 156 19.33 3.20 -9.69
N GLN A 157 20.09 4.24 -9.32
CA GLN A 157 20.26 5.44 -10.13
C GLN A 157 21.21 5.23 -11.32
N VAL A 158 22.17 4.33 -11.22
CA VAL A 158 23.23 4.10 -12.25
C VAL A 158 22.81 3.07 -13.30
N GLY A 159 21.51 2.83 -13.51
CA GLY A 159 21.02 1.94 -14.58
C GLY A 159 21.30 0.46 -14.35
N GLY A 160 21.44 0.03 -13.10
CA GLY A 160 21.78 -1.34 -12.71
C GLY A 160 20.68 -2.39 -12.88
N HIS A 161 19.65 -2.15 -13.70
CA HIS A 161 18.62 -3.16 -13.93
C HIS A 161 19.18 -4.35 -14.74
N PRO A 162 19.00 -5.62 -14.30
CA PRO A 162 19.57 -6.79 -14.96
C PRO A 162 18.98 -7.03 -16.36
N VAL A 163 17.81 -6.48 -16.66
CA VAL A 163 17.20 -6.54 -17.99
C VAL A 163 17.57 -5.28 -18.78
N GLN A 164 18.19 -5.47 -19.94
CA GLN A 164 18.60 -4.36 -20.80
C GLN A 164 17.39 -3.54 -21.27
N GLY A 165 17.53 -2.21 -21.25
CA GLY A 165 16.49 -1.27 -21.66
C GLY A 165 15.45 -0.94 -20.60
N LEU A 166 15.51 -1.57 -19.40
CA LEU A 166 14.68 -1.17 -18.26
C LEU A 166 15.46 -0.26 -17.30
N SER A 167 14.74 0.67 -16.69
CA SER A 167 15.27 1.59 -15.67
C SER A 167 14.40 1.52 -14.43
N HIS A 168 15.01 1.32 -13.27
CA HIS A 168 14.30 1.37 -11.98
C HIS A 168 13.63 2.72 -11.77
N LEU A 169 14.35 3.82 -12.01
CA LEU A 169 13.82 5.18 -11.90
C LEU A 169 12.66 5.42 -12.88
N GLY A 170 12.84 5.03 -14.14
CA GLY A 170 11.81 5.20 -15.17
C GLY A 170 10.54 4.41 -14.85
N MET A 171 10.68 3.19 -14.36
CA MET A 171 9.52 2.37 -13.94
C MET A 171 8.83 2.96 -12.72
N GLY A 172 9.59 3.39 -11.71
CA GLY A 172 9.05 4.04 -10.51
C GLY A 172 8.32 5.34 -10.87
N ASN A 173 8.94 6.20 -11.67
CA ASN A 173 8.32 7.45 -12.15
C ASN A 173 7.01 7.17 -12.90
N GLN A 174 7.02 6.21 -13.85
CA GLN A 174 5.83 5.82 -14.60
C GLN A 174 4.72 5.33 -13.69
N LEU A 175 5.04 4.51 -12.68
CA LEU A 175 4.05 3.96 -11.76
C LEU A 175 3.36 5.06 -10.94
N VAL A 176 4.13 5.97 -10.34
CA VAL A 176 3.59 7.07 -9.53
C VAL A 176 2.86 8.11 -10.39
N SER A 177 3.45 8.49 -11.54
CA SER A 177 2.86 9.47 -12.45
C SER A 177 1.58 8.99 -13.14
N SER A 178 1.40 7.67 -13.29
CA SER A 178 0.17 7.10 -13.85
C SER A 178 -1.01 7.07 -12.86
N ASN A 179 -0.75 7.39 -11.61
CA ASN A 179 -1.78 7.40 -10.58
C ASN A 179 -2.65 8.68 -10.64
N ASN A 180 -3.76 8.66 -9.90
CA ASN A 180 -4.66 9.81 -9.86
C ASN A 180 -3.97 11.06 -9.30
N ASN A 181 -4.23 12.19 -9.96
CA ASN A 181 -3.62 13.46 -9.57
C ASN A 181 -4.09 13.90 -8.17
N GLY A 182 -3.13 14.02 -7.25
CA GLY A 182 -3.37 14.38 -5.86
C GLY A 182 -3.31 13.21 -4.86
N ALA A 183 -3.26 11.96 -5.32
CA ALA A 183 -3.12 10.79 -4.45
C ALA A 183 -1.83 10.85 -3.62
N LEU A 184 -0.68 11.12 -4.27
CA LEU A 184 0.60 11.24 -3.59
C LEU A 184 0.61 12.29 -2.48
N GLY A 185 0.00 13.46 -2.73
CA GLY A 185 -0.08 14.55 -1.74
C GLY A 185 -0.94 14.18 -0.52
N ALA A 186 -2.09 13.53 -0.75
CA ALA A 186 -2.94 13.06 0.33
C ALA A 186 -2.24 11.99 1.18
N ASP A 187 -1.56 11.06 0.55
CA ASP A 187 -0.80 10.01 1.23
C ASP A 187 0.32 10.56 2.11
N PHE A 188 1.11 11.49 1.57
CA PHE A 188 2.18 12.13 2.33
C PHE A 188 1.66 12.93 3.51
N ASP A 189 0.55 13.64 3.34
CA ASP A 189 -0.10 14.40 4.41
C ASP A 189 -0.62 13.47 5.52
N ALA A 190 -1.27 12.35 5.13
CA ALA A 190 -1.72 11.33 6.07
C ALA A 190 -0.54 10.70 6.84
N CYS A 191 0.56 10.36 6.17
CA CYS A 191 1.76 9.83 6.81
C CYS A 191 2.38 10.84 7.78
N ASP A 192 2.50 12.12 7.37
CA ASP A 192 3.10 13.17 8.18
C ASP A 192 2.30 13.47 9.45
N LYS A 193 0.99 13.41 9.37
CA LYS A 193 0.07 13.64 10.49
C LYS A 193 -0.04 12.46 11.45
N TYR A 194 0.27 11.24 10.98
CA TYR A 194 0.10 10.04 11.79
C TYR A 194 1.06 10.00 12.99
N THR A 195 0.51 9.80 14.19
CA THR A 195 1.27 9.82 15.46
C THR A 195 1.05 8.58 16.34
N ASN A 196 0.14 7.67 15.96
CA ASN A 196 -0.23 6.52 16.79
C ASN A 196 0.70 5.31 16.64
N GLY A 197 1.73 5.36 15.79
CA GLY A 197 2.50 4.17 15.39
C GLY A 197 3.14 3.40 16.53
N GLU A 198 3.66 4.07 17.57
CA GLU A 198 4.21 3.38 18.75
C GLU A 198 3.14 2.61 19.54
N ASN A 199 1.96 3.17 19.73
CA ASN A 199 0.86 2.50 20.43
C ASN A 199 0.32 1.34 19.59
N ALA A 200 0.15 1.57 18.29
CA ALA A 200 -0.29 0.54 17.35
C ALA A 200 0.69 -0.64 17.34
N ALA A 201 1.99 -0.38 17.29
CA ALA A 201 3.02 -1.43 17.34
C ALA A 201 2.98 -2.24 18.65
N LYS A 202 2.75 -1.58 19.80
CA LYS A 202 2.63 -2.26 21.11
C LYS A 202 1.41 -3.18 21.19
N SER A 203 0.38 -2.94 20.39
CA SER A 203 -0.84 -3.76 20.36
C SER A 203 -0.76 -4.98 19.42
N VAL A 204 0.31 -5.10 18.64
CA VAL A 204 0.50 -6.23 17.73
C VAL A 204 0.75 -7.52 18.51
N THR A 205 -0.14 -8.49 18.36
CA THR A 205 -0.08 -9.80 19.05
C THR A 205 0.13 -10.99 18.12
N VAL A 206 0.15 -10.75 16.81
CA VAL A 206 0.35 -11.78 15.78
C VAL A 206 1.83 -11.90 15.38
N PRO A 207 2.26 -13.06 14.81
CA PRO A 207 3.58 -13.17 14.23
C PRO A 207 3.82 -12.08 13.19
N THR A 208 4.96 -11.40 13.32
CA THR A 208 5.28 -10.23 12.50
C THR A 208 6.64 -10.39 11.85
N LEU A 209 6.70 -10.14 10.53
CA LEU A 209 7.93 -10.08 9.74
C LEU A 209 8.23 -8.62 9.39
N CYS A 210 9.44 -8.16 9.70
CA CYS A 210 9.95 -6.86 9.25
C CYS A 210 11.08 -7.08 8.24
N ILE A 211 10.95 -6.45 7.07
CA ILE A 211 11.97 -6.40 6.01
C ILE A 211 12.38 -4.94 5.85
N MET A 212 13.68 -4.66 6.10
CA MET A 212 14.25 -3.32 6.08
C MET A 212 15.33 -3.22 5.03
#